data_9cd4ef80eb7ffccc29032f02fdecac0f
#
_entry.id   9cd4ef80eb7ffccc29032f02fdecac0f
#
_cell.length_a   1.000
_cell.length_b   1.000
_cell.length_c   1.000
_cell.angle_alpha   90.00
_cell.angle_beta   90.00
_cell.angle_gamma   90.00
#
_symmetry.space_group_name_H-M   'P 1'
#
loop_
_entity.id
_entity.type
_entity.pdbx_description
1 polymer ?
#
loop_
_entity_poly.entity_id
_entity_poly.type
_entity_poly.pdbx_seq_one_letter_code
_entity_poly.pdbx_strand_id
1 'polypeptide(L)'
;HIPTTVAQYLPRHETQFAGLGARTEERQYDSMNDYARSCYTNWLRVLVSLDDNGVHGPFKCVGELGPGDTIGTALCAILSGSNKCFALDIVPTISLSKYSNAEMLEEIITLFKNREPIPDDSEFPKNIPKLSSYEFPSHILTDELLTHSLSDARLKELRELVRSFETESTAPNTGSLSIKYLVPWNSSENLDTYANEMDLIVSYAVME
;
A
#
# COMPACT_ATOMS: atom_id res chain seq x y z
N HIS A 1 8.62 -19.89 15.01
CA HIS A 1 9.12 -18.52 15.18
C HIS A 1 9.51 -18.02 13.80
N ILE A 2 8.62 -17.30 13.13
CA ILE A 2 8.94 -16.52 11.94
C ILE A 2 9.30 -15.12 12.46
N PRO A 3 10.50 -14.61 12.22
CA PRO A 3 10.82 -13.25 12.62
C PRO A 3 9.99 -12.27 11.80
N THR A 4 9.18 -11.48 12.46
CA THR A 4 8.49 -10.34 11.83
C THR A 4 9.58 -9.32 11.45
N THR A 5 9.86 -9.20 10.16
CA THR A 5 10.85 -8.23 9.67
C THR A 5 10.16 -6.88 9.54
N VAL A 6 10.45 -5.98 10.46
CA VAL A 6 10.10 -4.56 10.35
C VAL A 6 11.18 -3.89 9.53
N ALA A 7 10.91 -3.54 8.29
CA ALA A 7 11.81 -2.71 7.50
C ALA A 7 11.70 -1.26 7.97
N GLN A 8 12.53 -0.88 8.94
CA GLN A 8 12.68 0.51 9.37
C GLN A 8 13.77 1.19 8.54
N TYR A 9 13.39 1.98 7.56
CA TYR A 9 14.25 2.99 6.97
C TYR A 9 13.96 4.34 7.65
N LEU A 10 14.58 4.55 8.82
CA LEU A 10 14.57 5.84 9.49
C LEU A 10 15.89 6.56 9.21
N PRO A 11 15.89 7.79 8.67
CA PRO A 11 17.02 8.68 8.84
C PRO A 11 17.13 8.96 10.35
N ARG A 12 18.36 8.80 10.92
CA ARG A 12 18.63 9.14 12.31
C ARG A 12 18.57 10.65 12.49
N HIS A 13 17.38 11.15 12.82
CA HIS A 13 17.21 12.47 13.43
C HIS A 13 16.39 12.32 14.70
N GLU A 14 16.86 13.02 15.74
CA GLU A 14 16.26 13.03 17.07
C GLU A 14 14.76 13.36 17.00
N THR A 15 13.94 12.41 17.42
CA THR A 15 12.50 12.56 17.51
C THR A 15 12.15 13.47 18.68
N GLN A 16 11.80 14.71 18.41
CA GLN A 16 10.94 15.47 19.31
C GLN A 16 9.49 15.06 19.02
N PHE A 17 8.83 14.47 20.00
CA PHE A 17 7.39 14.30 19.99
C PHE A 17 6.72 15.68 20.00
N ALA A 18 6.42 16.22 18.84
CA ALA A 18 5.49 17.32 18.69
C ALA A 18 4.07 16.76 18.84
N GLY A 19 3.28 17.35 19.74
CA GLY A 19 1.99 16.85 20.17
C GLY A 19 1.00 16.65 19.03
N LEU A 20 0.02 15.79 19.28
CA LEU A 20 -1.21 15.57 18.52
C LEU A 20 -1.78 16.89 17.98
N GLY A 21 -1.54 17.20 16.72
CA GLY A 21 -2.02 18.43 16.09
C GLY A 21 -1.30 18.87 14.83
N ALA A 22 -0.17 18.26 14.45
CA ALA A 22 0.42 18.53 13.15
C ALA A 22 -0.49 17.90 12.08
N ARG A 23 -1.38 18.73 11.49
CA ARG A 23 -1.93 18.46 10.16
C ARG A 23 -0.71 18.28 9.27
N THR A 24 -0.44 17.05 8.87
CA THR A 24 0.38 16.80 7.69
C THR A 24 -0.21 17.66 6.59
N GLU A 25 0.63 18.49 5.94
CA GLU A 25 0.20 19.20 4.73
C GLU A 25 -0.44 18.15 3.84
N GLU A 26 -1.73 18.30 3.57
CA GLU A 26 -2.46 17.39 2.68
C GLU A 26 -1.65 17.35 1.39
N ARG A 27 -1.12 16.17 1.05
CA ARG A 27 -0.49 15.97 -0.25
C ARG A 27 -1.57 16.20 -1.29
N GLN A 28 -1.59 17.38 -1.87
CA GLN A 28 -2.57 17.75 -2.86
C GLN A 28 -2.07 17.19 -4.19
N TYR A 29 -2.70 16.11 -4.66
CA TYR A 29 -2.47 15.60 -5.99
C TYR A 29 -3.37 16.36 -6.97
N ASP A 30 -2.81 16.73 -8.13
CA ASP A 30 -3.53 17.52 -9.14
C ASP A 30 -4.56 16.67 -9.88
N SER A 31 -4.31 15.35 -9.98
CA SER A 31 -5.19 14.40 -10.65
C SER A 31 -5.22 13.04 -9.95
N MET A 32 -6.22 12.21 -10.31
CA MET A 32 -6.28 10.81 -9.92
C MET A 32 -5.04 10.04 -10.39
N ASN A 33 -4.57 10.31 -11.60
CA ASN A 33 -3.38 9.67 -12.16
C ASN A 33 -2.13 9.96 -11.32
N ASP A 34 -1.92 11.21 -10.90
CA ASP A 34 -0.77 11.56 -10.04
C ASP A 34 -0.86 10.84 -8.70
N TYR A 35 -2.07 10.71 -8.17
CA TYR A 35 -2.27 9.99 -6.92
C TYR A 35 -2.00 8.49 -7.07
N ALA A 36 -2.52 7.85 -8.12
CA ALA A 36 -2.25 6.45 -8.43
C ALA A 36 -0.75 6.19 -8.63
N ARG A 37 -0.06 7.08 -9.36
CA ARG A 37 1.39 7.02 -9.57
C ARG A 37 2.17 7.19 -8.26
N SER A 38 1.68 8.01 -7.34
CA SER A 38 2.27 8.15 -6.00
C SER A 38 2.17 6.84 -5.19
N CYS A 39 1.01 6.19 -5.16
CA CYS A 39 0.85 4.90 -4.51
C CYS A 39 1.73 3.82 -5.15
N TYR A 40 1.76 3.80 -6.48
CA TYR A 40 2.56 2.88 -7.28
C TYR A 40 4.06 3.04 -7.01
N THR A 41 4.60 4.27 -7.06
CA THR A 41 6.03 4.50 -6.79
C THR A 41 6.39 4.15 -5.35
N ASN A 42 5.56 4.51 -4.37
CA ASN A 42 5.81 4.19 -2.97
C ASN A 42 5.92 2.67 -2.76
N TRP A 43 4.97 1.92 -3.30
CA TRP A 43 4.94 0.48 -3.18
C TRP A 43 6.13 -0.19 -3.89
N LEU A 44 6.40 0.16 -5.15
CA LEU A 44 7.48 -0.48 -5.90
C LEU A 44 8.87 -0.15 -5.35
N ARG A 45 9.08 1.06 -4.83
CA ARG A 45 10.34 1.41 -4.15
C ARG A 45 10.57 0.52 -2.92
N VAL A 46 9.52 0.24 -2.16
CA VAL A 46 9.62 -0.69 -1.02
C VAL A 46 9.97 -2.09 -1.50
N LEU A 47 9.29 -2.62 -2.53
CA LEU A 47 9.58 -3.95 -3.06
C LEU A 47 11.03 -4.09 -3.55
N VAL A 48 11.51 -3.13 -4.33
CA VAL A 48 12.90 -3.13 -4.83
C VAL A 48 13.89 -3.04 -3.66
N SER A 49 13.64 -2.15 -2.71
CA SER A 49 14.52 -2.01 -1.55
C SER A 49 14.57 -3.28 -0.68
N LEU A 50 13.44 -3.96 -0.52
CA LEU A 50 13.39 -5.24 0.22
C LEU A 50 14.20 -6.31 -0.53
N ASP A 51 14.01 -6.43 -1.85
CA ASP A 51 14.70 -7.39 -2.69
C ASP A 51 16.22 -7.16 -2.68
N ASP A 52 16.67 -5.91 -2.84
CA ASP A 52 18.07 -5.49 -2.76
C ASP A 52 18.71 -5.86 -1.40
N ASN A 53 17.91 -5.98 -0.34
CA ASN A 53 18.34 -6.40 1.00
C ASN A 53 18.09 -7.88 1.31
N GLY A 54 17.75 -8.69 0.30
CA GLY A 54 17.56 -10.13 0.43
C GLY A 54 16.23 -10.55 1.06
N VAL A 55 15.24 -9.64 1.11
CA VAL A 55 13.89 -9.92 1.59
C VAL A 55 12.96 -10.04 0.39
N HIS A 56 12.59 -11.26 0.05
CA HIS A 56 11.86 -11.56 -1.18
C HIS A 56 10.39 -11.87 -0.91
N GLY A 57 9.49 -11.36 -1.80
CA GLY A 57 8.06 -11.68 -1.81
C GLY A 57 7.75 -12.99 -2.54
N PRO A 58 6.49 -13.23 -2.89
CA PRO A 58 5.37 -12.35 -2.64
C PRO A 58 4.91 -12.39 -1.17
N PHE A 59 4.61 -11.22 -0.61
CA PHE A 59 4.01 -11.07 0.72
C PHE A 59 2.50 -11.34 0.62
N LYS A 60 1.99 -12.31 1.36
CA LYS A 60 0.58 -12.72 1.26
C LYS A 60 -0.35 -11.84 2.07
N CYS A 61 0.15 -11.27 3.16
CA CYS A 61 -0.59 -10.37 4.04
C CYS A 61 0.23 -9.11 4.33
N VAL A 62 -0.26 -7.96 3.89
CA VAL A 62 0.43 -6.68 4.02
C VAL A 62 -0.37 -5.72 4.88
N GLY A 63 0.30 -5.07 5.84
CA GLY A 63 -0.24 -3.96 6.63
C GLY A 63 0.35 -2.63 6.21
N GLU A 64 -0.45 -1.57 6.17
CA GLU A 64 0.00 -0.19 6.03
C GLU A 64 -0.40 0.62 7.25
N LEU A 65 0.59 1.26 7.91
CA LEU A 65 0.34 2.20 9.00
C LEU A 65 0.17 3.60 8.43
N GLY A 66 -0.99 4.20 8.67
CA GLY A 66 -1.34 5.53 8.19
C GLY A 66 -1.56 5.59 6.68
N PRO A 67 -2.56 4.87 6.15
CA PRO A 67 -2.86 4.87 4.72
C PRO A 67 -3.28 6.26 4.21
N GLY A 68 -3.68 7.15 5.12
CA GLY A 68 -4.25 8.44 4.75
C GLY A 68 -5.66 8.27 4.18
N ASP A 69 -5.97 8.98 3.11
CA ASP A 69 -7.32 9.03 2.52
C ASP A 69 -7.56 8.00 1.39
N THR A 70 -6.66 7.01 1.23
CA THR A 70 -6.77 5.99 0.15
C THR A 70 -6.33 4.61 0.60
N ILE A 71 -6.79 3.57 -0.11
CA ILE A 71 -6.29 2.20 -0.02
C ILE A 71 -5.31 1.86 -1.15
N GLY A 72 -4.73 2.86 -1.81
CA GLY A 72 -3.89 2.69 -2.99
C GLY A 72 -2.70 1.73 -2.80
N THR A 73 -2.04 1.79 -1.64
CA THR A 73 -0.97 0.83 -1.29
C THR A 73 -1.50 -0.61 -1.20
N ALA A 74 -2.65 -0.83 -0.59
CA ALA A 74 -3.28 -2.15 -0.52
C ALA A 74 -3.63 -2.68 -1.92
N LEU A 75 -4.10 -1.81 -2.83
CA LEU A 75 -4.36 -2.16 -4.23
C LEU A 75 -3.07 -2.58 -4.94
N CYS A 76 -1.98 -1.82 -4.78
CA CYS A 76 -0.67 -2.17 -5.34
C CYS A 76 -0.16 -3.51 -4.78
N ALA A 77 -0.31 -3.75 -3.49
CA ALA A 77 0.10 -5.01 -2.85
C ALA A 77 -0.68 -6.21 -3.42
N ILE A 78 -2.00 -6.10 -3.58
CA ILE A 78 -2.83 -7.18 -4.15
C ILE A 78 -2.44 -7.48 -5.61
N LEU A 79 -2.17 -6.44 -6.41
CA LEU A 79 -1.70 -6.60 -7.79
C LEU A 79 -0.27 -7.14 -7.87
N SER A 80 0.48 -7.08 -6.78
CA SER A 80 1.81 -7.69 -6.62
C SER A 80 1.77 -9.08 -5.94
N GLY A 81 0.59 -9.70 -5.81
CA GLY A 81 0.44 -11.09 -5.36
C GLY A 81 0.01 -11.27 -3.91
N SER A 82 -0.30 -10.20 -3.18
CA SER A 82 -0.91 -10.28 -1.85
C SER A 82 -2.38 -10.73 -1.95
N ASN A 83 -2.87 -11.38 -0.91
CA ASN A 83 -4.27 -11.80 -0.83
C ASN A 83 -5.04 -11.01 0.24
N LYS A 84 -4.33 -10.54 1.25
CA LYS A 84 -4.92 -9.84 2.40
C LYS A 84 -4.15 -8.56 2.68
N CYS A 85 -4.88 -7.48 2.88
CA CYS A 85 -4.29 -6.21 3.25
C CYS A 85 -5.02 -5.61 4.47
N PHE A 86 -4.25 -4.92 5.30
CA PHE A 86 -4.74 -4.11 6.41
C PHE A 86 -4.34 -2.66 6.20
N ALA A 87 -5.32 -1.78 6.20
CA ALA A 87 -5.13 -0.34 6.28
C ALA A 87 -5.35 0.07 7.74
N LEU A 88 -4.30 0.53 8.42
CA LEU A 88 -4.24 0.72 9.86
C LEU A 88 -4.12 2.21 10.18
N ASP A 89 -5.18 2.83 10.71
CA ASP A 89 -5.16 4.25 11.06
C ASP A 89 -5.65 4.50 12.49
N ILE A 90 -5.33 5.68 13.01
CA ILE A 90 -5.84 6.15 14.30
C ILE A 90 -7.12 6.96 14.09
N VAL A 91 -7.23 7.65 12.94
CA VAL A 91 -8.34 8.53 12.57
C VAL A 91 -8.96 8.03 11.25
N PRO A 92 -10.31 8.05 11.10
CA PRO A 92 -10.96 7.59 9.87
C PRO A 92 -10.80 8.60 8.73
N THR A 93 -9.67 8.53 8.02
CA THR A 93 -9.28 9.45 6.94
C THR A 93 -9.75 9.04 5.56
N ILE A 94 -9.92 7.74 5.30
CA ILE A 94 -10.30 7.22 3.96
C ILE A 94 -11.64 7.79 3.46
N SER A 95 -12.59 8.07 4.36
CA SER A 95 -13.87 8.69 4.00
C SER A 95 -13.76 10.16 3.58
N LEU A 96 -12.59 10.78 3.73
CA LEU A 96 -12.32 12.17 3.39
C LEU A 96 -11.71 12.33 1.99
N SER A 97 -11.42 11.24 1.31
CA SER A 97 -10.84 11.27 -0.04
C SER A 97 -11.76 12.00 -1.02
N LYS A 98 -11.18 12.86 -1.85
CA LYS A 98 -11.88 13.46 -2.98
C LYS A 98 -11.94 12.52 -4.20
N TYR A 99 -11.20 11.43 -4.16
CA TYR A 99 -11.08 10.46 -5.24
C TYR A 99 -11.65 9.11 -4.83
N SER A 100 -12.32 8.44 -5.78
CA SER A 100 -12.84 7.10 -5.59
C SER A 100 -11.71 6.07 -5.61
N ASN A 101 -11.74 5.11 -4.68
CA ASN A 101 -10.82 3.98 -4.71
C ASN A 101 -11.06 3.06 -5.93
N ALA A 102 -12.27 3.06 -6.49
CA ALA A 102 -12.58 2.33 -7.73
C ALA A 102 -11.86 2.95 -8.94
N GLU A 103 -11.84 4.29 -9.06
CA GLU A 103 -11.07 4.98 -10.09
C GLU A 103 -9.56 4.78 -9.89
N MET A 104 -9.10 4.88 -8.65
CA MET A 104 -7.71 4.61 -8.26
C MET A 104 -7.28 3.20 -8.70
N LEU A 105 -8.13 2.19 -8.50
CA LEU A 105 -7.85 0.82 -8.91
C LEU A 105 -7.62 0.70 -10.41
N GLU A 106 -8.45 1.33 -11.25
CA GLU A 106 -8.29 1.22 -12.72
C GLU A 106 -7.00 1.89 -13.21
N GLU A 107 -6.62 3.03 -12.63
CA GLU A 107 -5.34 3.68 -12.92
C GLU A 107 -4.17 2.76 -12.53
N ILE A 108 -4.19 2.21 -11.31
CA ILE A 108 -3.12 1.31 -10.85
C ILE A 108 -3.06 0.04 -11.71
N ILE A 109 -4.20 -0.57 -12.08
CA ILE A 109 -4.24 -1.72 -12.99
C ILE A 109 -3.54 -1.38 -14.32
N THR A 110 -3.78 -0.17 -14.85
CA THR A 110 -3.17 0.29 -16.09
C THR A 110 -1.66 0.39 -15.96
N LEU A 111 -1.15 0.96 -14.86
CA LEU A 111 0.28 1.05 -14.57
C LEU A 111 0.95 -0.33 -14.54
N PHE A 112 0.33 -1.31 -13.84
CA PHE A 112 0.86 -2.68 -13.78
C PHE A 112 0.79 -3.42 -15.12
N LYS A 113 -0.31 -3.28 -15.87
CA LYS A 113 -0.47 -3.92 -17.19
C LYS A 113 0.56 -3.43 -18.20
N ASN A 114 0.82 -2.12 -18.19
CA ASN A 114 1.80 -1.50 -19.07
C ASN A 114 3.24 -1.68 -18.59
N ARG A 115 3.45 -2.18 -17.37
CA ARG A 115 4.76 -2.23 -16.70
C ARG A 115 5.44 -0.87 -16.73
N GLU A 116 4.69 0.15 -16.34
CA GLU A 116 5.21 1.51 -16.33
C GLU A 116 6.46 1.58 -15.44
N PRO A 117 7.50 2.31 -15.86
CA PRO A 117 8.66 2.59 -15.02
C PRO A 117 8.23 3.17 -13.68
N ILE A 118 9.01 2.90 -12.63
CA ILE A 118 8.77 3.48 -11.31
C ILE A 118 8.94 4.99 -11.42
N PRO A 119 7.94 5.81 -11.07
CA PRO A 119 8.10 7.26 -11.05
C PRO A 119 9.32 7.68 -10.22
N ASP A 120 10.23 8.41 -10.85
CA ASP A 120 11.52 8.74 -10.29
C ASP A 120 11.52 10.01 -9.41
N ASP A 121 12.71 10.49 -9.08
CA ASP A 121 12.91 11.64 -8.21
C ASP A 121 12.60 12.97 -8.91
N SER A 122 12.44 13.02 -10.23
CA SER A 122 11.97 14.21 -10.92
C SER A 122 10.47 14.43 -10.75
N GLU A 123 9.71 13.33 -10.64
CA GLU A 123 8.26 13.37 -10.40
C GLU A 123 7.94 13.40 -8.90
N PHE A 124 8.64 12.56 -8.10
CA PHE A 124 8.43 12.48 -6.65
C PHE A 124 9.74 12.67 -5.86
N PRO A 125 10.26 13.92 -5.77
CA PRO A 125 11.60 14.18 -5.20
C PRO A 125 11.73 13.85 -3.72
N LYS A 126 10.61 13.84 -2.97
CA LYS A 126 10.59 13.56 -1.53
C LYS A 126 10.43 12.07 -1.20
N ASN A 127 10.11 11.22 -2.18
CA ASN A 127 9.87 9.81 -1.93
C ASN A 127 11.16 9.06 -1.62
N ILE A 128 11.08 8.14 -0.67
CA ILE A 128 12.14 7.24 -0.22
C ILE A 128 11.64 5.79 -0.23
N PRO A 129 12.55 4.79 -0.34
CA PRO A 129 13.98 4.93 -0.62
C PRO A 129 14.28 5.43 -2.03
N LYS A 130 15.49 5.97 -2.23
CA LYS A 130 16.03 6.27 -3.56
C LYS A 130 16.55 4.97 -4.17
N LEU A 131 16.29 4.75 -5.46
CA LEU A 131 16.66 3.53 -6.16
C LEU A 131 17.82 3.78 -7.10
N SER A 132 18.59 2.73 -7.39
CA SER A 132 19.66 2.73 -8.42
C SER A 132 19.08 2.64 -9.83
N SER A 133 17.90 2.05 -10.00
CA SER A 133 17.14 1.99 -11.26
C SER A 133 15.67 2.20 -10.99
N TYR A 134 15.00 2.90 -11.88
CA TYR A 134 13.57 3.15 -11.85
C TYR A 134 12.82 2.37 -12.96
N GLU A 135 13.47 1.40 -13.58
CA GLU A 135 12.82 0.48 -14.48
C GLU A 135 11.77 -0.37 -13.74
N PHE A 136 10.78 -0.87 -14.47
CA PHE A 136 9.81 -1.79 -13.89
C PHE A 136 10.53 -3.04 -13.36
N PRO A 137 10.32 -3.46 -12.09
CA PRO A 137 11.09 -4.52 -11.45
C PRO A 137 10.63 -5.92 -11.89
N SER A 138 10.85 -6.28 -13.16
CA SER A 138 10.39 -7.56 -13.75
C SER A 138 11.00 -8.80 -13.10
N HIS A 139 12.13 -8.66 -12.39
CA HIS A 139 12.74 -9.76 -11.63
C HIS A 139 11.99 -10.08 -10.33
N ILE A 140 11.25 -9.11 -9.77
CA ILE A 140 10.39 -9.26 -8.60
C ILE A 140 8.96 -9.59 -9.04
N LEU A 141 8.42 -8.78 -9.95
CA LEU A 141 7.08 -8.90 -10.51
C LEU A 141 7.16 -9.66 -11.83
N THR A 142 7.40 -10.96 -11.72
CA THR A 142 7.60 -11.85 -12.87
C THR A 142 6.35 -11.98 -13.75
N ASP A 143 6.54 -12.45 -14.98
CA ASP A 143 5.44 -12.72 -15.92
C ASP A 143 4.39 -13.67 -15.32
N GLU A 144 4.84 -14.69 -14.62
CA GLU A 144 3.95 -15.66 -13.97
C GLU A 144 3.11 -14.99 -12.87
N LEU A 145 3.76 -14.20 -12.00
CA LEU A 145 3.09 -13.47 -10.93
C LEU A 145 2.07 -12.49 -11.48
N LEU A 146 2.45 -11.70 -12.48
CA LEU A 146 1.54 -10.72 -13.09
C LEU A 146 0.40 -11.36 -13.86
N THR A 147 0.65 -12.46 -14.58
CA THR A 147 -0.41 -13.23 -15.26
C THR A 147 -1.46 -13.70 -14.27
N HIS A 148 -1.05 -14.17 -13.10
CA HIS A 148 -1.97 -14.55 -12.03
C HIS A 148 -2.68 -13.34 -11.42
N SER A 149 -1.92 -12.32 -11.02
CA SER A 149 -2.45 -11.16 -10.28
C SER A 149 -3.35 -10.26 -11.12
N LEU A 150 -3.13 -10.20 -12.44
CA LEU A 150 -3.91 -9.43 -13.40
C LEU A 150 -4.92 -10.28 -14.18
N SER A 151 -5.17 -11.53 -13.76
CA SER A 151 -6.18 -12.37 -14.42
C SER A 151 -7.58 -11.75 -14.30
N ASP A 152 -8.41 -11.94 -15.31
CA ASP A 152 -9.77 -11.38 -15.34
C ASP A 152 -10.60 -11.78 -14.10
N ALA A 153 -10.45 -13.02 -13.64
CA ALA A 153 -11.16 -13.51 -12.46
C ALA A 153 -10.72 -12.73 -11.20
N ARG A 154 -9.41 -12.53 -11.00
CA ARG A 154 -8.87 -11.83 -9.86
C ARG A 154 -9.16 -10.33 -9.90
N LEU A 155 -9.08 -9.70 -11.08
CA LEU A 155 -9.45 -8.30 -11.26
C LEU A 155 -10.95 -8.08 -11.03
N LYS A 156 -11.80 -9.03 -11.43
CA LYS A 156 -13.25 -8.96 -11.14
C LYS A 156 -13.50 -9.00 -9.62
N GLU A 157 -12.90 -9.96 -8.93
CA GLU A 157 -12.99 -10.08 -7.46
C GLU A 157 -12.50 -8.80 -6.76
N LEU A 158 -11.36 -8.24 -7.20
CA LEU A 158 -10.81 -7.02 -6.62
C LEU A 158 -11.73 -5.80 -6.84
N ARG A 159 -12.34 -5.67 -8.02
CA ARG A 159 -13.32 -4.60 -8.29
C ARG A 159 -14.57 -4.72 -7.42
N GLU A 160 -15.05 -5.93 -7.20
CA GLU A 160 -16.17 -6.19 -6.29
C GLU A 160 -15.82 -5.86 -4.84
N LEU A 161 -14.61 -6.24 -4.40
CA LEU A 161 -14.09 -5.92 -3.08
C LEU A 161 -14.00 -4.40 -2.86
N VAL A 162 -13.44 -3.63 -3.81
CA VAL A 162 -13.31 -2.17 -3.70
C VAL A 162 -14.67 -1.48 -3.67
N ARG A 163 -15.64 -1.93 -4.49
CA ARG A 163 -17.00 -1.37 -4.43
C ARG A 163 -17.67 -1.60 -3.08
N SER A 164 -17.53 -2.82 -2.52
CA SER A 164 -18.05 -3.11 -1.18
C SER A 164 -17.36 -2.27 -0.09
N PHE A 165 -16.06 -2.06 -0.23
CA PHE A 165 -15.28 -1.22 0.69
C PHE A 165 -15.79 0.24 0.71
N GLU A 166 -16.12 0.81 -0.44
CA GLU A 166 -16.65 2.18 -0.54
C GLU A 166 -18.07 2.34 0.05
N THR A 167 -18.89 1.28 0.02
CA THR A 167 -20.28 1.35 0.47
C THR A 167 -20.47 1.04 1.95
N GLU A 168 -19.64 0.19 2.53
CA GLU A 168 -19.86 -0.38 3.87
C GLU A 168 -18.81 0.04 4.91
N SER A 169 -17.80 0.81 4.55
CA SER A 169 -16.62 1.18 5.38
C SER A 169 -15.81 -0.01 5.92
N THR A 170 -16.33 -1.23 5.78
CA THR A 170 -15.66 -2.49 6.08
C THR A 170 -15.99 -3.46 4.98
N ALA A 171 -15.05 -3.68 4.04
CA ALA A 171 -15.29 -4.62 2.95
C ALA A 171 -15.47 -6.04 3.49
N PRO A 172 -16.55 -6.74 3.10
CA PRO A 172 -16.71 -8.14 3.46
C PRO A 172 -15.57 -8.97 2.84
N ASN A 173 -15.19 -10.07 3.49
CA ASN A 173 -14.31 -11.04 2.88
C ASN A 173 -15.02 -11.65 1.68
N THR A 174 -14.66 -11.25 0.47
CA THR A 174 -15.18 -11.82 -0.77
C THR A 174 -14.11 -12.74 -1.37
N GLY A 175 -14.39 -14.05 -1.33
CA GLY A 175 -13.50 -15.03 -1.93
C GLY A 175 -12.08 -15.08 -1.31
N SER A 176 -11.06 -14.96 -2.17
CA SER A 176 -9.64 -15.08 -1.79
C SER A 176 -8.97 -13.77 -1.39
N LEU A 177 -9.59 -12.63 -1.71
CA LEU A 177 -9.06 -11.28 -1.45
C LEU A 177 -9.76 -10.60 -0.29
N SER A 178 -8.99 -9.85 0.50
CA SER A 178 -9.58 -9.00 1.54
C SER A 178 -8.76 -7.73 1.80
N ILE A 179 -9.46 -6.63 2.06
CA ILE A 179 -8.89 -5.38 2.58
C ILE A 179 -9.65 -5.04 3.85
N LYS A 180 -8.94 -4.86 4.96
CA LYS A 180 -9.53 -4.47 6.24
C LYS A 180 -9.01 -3.08 6.65
N TYR A 181 -9.94 -2.18 6.94
CA TYR A 181 -9.60 -0.88 7.51
C TYR A 181 -9.87 -0.91 9.01
N LEU A 182 -8.82 -0.78 9.80
CA LEU A 182 -8.90 -0.83 11.27
C LEU A 182 -8.63 0.55 11.84
N VAL A 183 -9.65 1.14 12.49
CA VAL A 183 -9.59 2.47 13.10
C VAL A 183 -10.38 2.47 14.42
N PRO A 184 -9.74 2.81 15.53
CA PRO A 184 -8.31 2.94 15.73
C PRO A 184 -7.61 1.57 15.72
N TRP A 185 -6.50 1.44 14.98
CA TRP A 185 -5.78 0.15 14.87
C TRP A 185 -5.13 -0.29 16.20
N ASN A 186 -4.79 0.68 17.06
CA ASN A 186 -4.10 0.47 18.34
C ASN A 186 -5.04 0.09 19.48
N SER A 187 -6.31 -0.25 19.20
CA SER A 187 -7.20 -0.83 20.22
C SER A 187 -6.71 -2.23 20.63
N SER A 188 -6.90 -2.61 21.89
CA SER A 188 -6.51 -3.94 22.39
C SER A 188 -7.20 -5.05 21.60
N GLU A 189 -8.46 -4.85 21.20
CA GLU A 189 -9.21 -5.79 20.39
C GLU A 189 -8.55 -6.05 19.04
N ASN A 190 -8.12 -4.99 18.34
CA ASN A 190 -7.45 -5.11 17.05
C ASN A 190 -6.06 -5.73 17.18
N LEU A 191 -5.27 -5.32 18.18
CA LEU A 191 -3.93 -5.84 18.41
C LEU A 191 -3.94 -7.34 18.71
N ASP A 192 -4.86 -7.79 19.56
CA ASP A 192 -4.95 -9.20 19.94
C ASP A 192 -5.52 -10.07 18.81
N THR A 193 -6.50 -9.56 18.07
CA THR A 193 -7.18 -10.32 17.00
C THR A 193 -6.27 -10.56 15.79
N TYR A 194 -5.41 -9.59 15.43
CA TYR A 194 -4.61 -9.63 14.20
C TYR A 194 -3.10 -9.80 14.46
N ALA A 195 -2.73 -10.15 15.69
CA ALA A 195 -1.34 -10.41 16.03
C ALA A 195 -0.76 -11.55 15.16
N ASN A 196 0.42 -11.31 14.58
CA ASN A 196 1.15 -12.26 13.73
C ASN A 196 0.47 -12.64 12.41
N GLU A 197 -0.51 -11.87 11.92
CA GLU A 197 -1.12 -12.17 10.62
C GLU A 197 -0.36 -11.55 9.43
N MET A 198 0.43 -10.50 9.64
CA MET A 198 1.06 -9.75 8.57
C MET A 198 2.49 -10.21 8.29
N ASP A 199 2.80 -10.46 7.01
CA ASP A 199 4.15 -10.81 6.54
C ASP A 199 5.03 -9.56 6.37
N LEU A 200 4.40 -8.43 6.07
CA LEU A 200 5.03 -7.13 5.84
C LEU A 200 4.16 -6.01 6.42
N ILE A 201 4.79 -5.07 7.08
CA ILE A 201 4.16 -3.81 7.48
C ILE A 201 4.96 -2.66 6.88
N VAL A 202 4.27 -1.73 6.22
CA VAL A 202 4.84 -0.53 5.63
C VAL A 202 4.27 0.73 6.26
N SER A 203 5.04 1.81 6.27
CA SER A 203 4.59 3.15 6.68
C SER A 203 5.38 4.19 5.89
N TYR A 204 4.68 5.18 5.32
CA TYR A 204 5.29 6.21 4.49
C TYR A 204 5.36 7.59 5.16
N ALA A 205 4.57 7.84 6.20
CA ALA A 205 4.45 9.17 6.79
C ALA A 205 4.07 9.22 8.27
N VAL A 206 3.90 8.09 8.95
CA VAL A 206 3.32 8.06 10.32
C VAL A 206 4.38 7.97 11.41
N MET A 207 5.62 7.71 11.06
CA MET A 207 6.73 7.49 11.99
C MET A 207 7.81 8.59 11.89
N GLU A 208 7.44 9.78 11.40
CA GLU A 208 8.29 10.97 11.40
C GLU A 208 8.21 11.71 12.73
#